data_a6ab60010c8a7ce38ba452d21752b340
#
_entry.id   a6ab60010c8a7ce38ba452d21752b340
#
_cell.length_a   1.000
_cell.length_b   1.000
_cell.length_c   1.000
_cell.angle_alpha   90.00
_cell.angle_beta   90.00
_cell.angle_gamma   90.00
#
_symmetry.space_group_name_H-M   'P 1'
#
loop_
_entity.id
_entity.type
_entity.pdbx_description
1 polymer ?
#
loop_
_entity_poly.entity_id
_entity_poly.type
_entity_poly.pdbx_seq_one_letter_code
_entity_poly.pdbx_strand_id
1 'polypeptide(L)'
;MKQNPFKKSFTFEQNFYSAVMNFIAEDQAKNGDKNFNMLYVHTMNSLAKLCNDHFAGKDYMMSLMEREPGKKSWKRSVNADTNFGNVWECVVNKFLKNVSLDGYEGWPNGKFEFPDFSVFGIPGDFKAIISECYKDTSTNQKKGIAGFLKPDGHASLYNLEDYKKDIEQYKATGILSDHLKAILVFAIYEYRYDEKTGVKYAHIFNVMVCPAIFCINFNEDGSPSMRRDGITIGFQERNYKFISSKNFGI
;
A
#
# COMPACT_ATOMS: atom_id res chain seq x y z
N MET A 1 -13.00 30.62 6.18
CA MET A 1 -11.66 30.24 5.68
C MET A 1 -11.70 28.75 5.37
N LYS A 2 -11.57 28.32 4.12
CA LYS A 2 -11.43 26.90 3.77
C LYS A 2 -10.06 26.43 4.27
N GLN A 3 -10.03 25.48 5.18
CA GLN A 3 -8.77 24.88 5.66
C GLN A 3 -8.04 24.26 4.48
N ASN A 4 -6.72 24.56 4.36
CA ASN A 4 -5.88 24.01 3.32
C ASN A 4 -5.84 22.47 3.47
N PRO A 5 -6.37 21.71 2.50
CA PRO A 5 -6.44 20.24 2.60
C PRO A 5 -5.07 19.58 2.72
N PHE A 6 -4.01 20.23 2.22
CA PHE A 6 -2.64 19.72 2.31
C PHE A 6 -2.09 19.69 3.74
N LYS A 7 -2.53 20.60 4.62
CA LYS A 7 -2.05 20.65 6.01
C LYS A 7 -2.51 19.46 6.85
N LYS A 8 -3.71 18.92 6.56
CA LYS A 8 -4.23 17.72 7.26
C LYS A 8 -3.56 16.42 6.80
N SER A 9 -3.22 16.29 5.51
CA SER A 9 -2.54 15.11 4.99
C SER A 9 -1.13 14.99 5.55
N PHE A 10 -0.37 16.09 5.57
CA PHE A 10 0.99 16.11 6.10
C PHE A 10 1.07 15.68 7.58
N THR A 11 0.14 16.16 8.41
CA THR A 11 0.07 15.78 9.83
C THR A 11 -0.25 14.30 10.01
N PHE A 12 -1.15 13.75 9.18
CA PHE A 12 -1.46 12.32 9.21
C PHE A 12 -0.25 11.47 8.86
N GLU A 13 0.46 11.81 7.78
CA GLU A 13 1.66 11.08 7.33
C GLU A 13 2.74 11.07 8.40
N GLN A 14 3.01 12.22 9.02
CA GLN A 14 3.97 12.30 10.11
C GLN A 14 3.57 11.43 11.31
N ASN A 15 2.32 11.48 11.72
CA ASN A 15 1.82 10.67 12.83
C ASN A 15 1.87 9.17 12.50
N PHE A 16 1.53 8.80 11.26
CA PHE A 16 1.59 7.43 10.80
C PHE A 16 3.02 6.90 10.81
N TYR A 17 3.98 7.62 10.19
CA TYR A 17 5.38 7.21 10.20
C TYR A 17 5.99 7.18 11.60
N SER A 18 5.61 8.11 12.48
CA SER A 18 6.04 8.09 13.88
C SER A 18 5.54 6.82 14.58
N ALA A 19 4.29 6.42 14.37
CA ALA A 19 3.74 5.20 14.94
C ALA A 19 4.43 3.95 14.39
N VAL A 20 4.73 3.90 13.10
CA VAL A 20 5.49 2.82 12.46
C VAL A 20 6.88 2.70 13.08
N MET A 21 7.60 3.79 13.21
CA MET A 21 8.97 3.79 13.75
C MET A 21 9.00 3.44 15.24
N ASN A 22 8.01 3.89 16.01
CA ASN A 22 7.88 3.51 17.42
C ASN A 22 7.64 2.00 17.58
N PHE A 23 6.73 1.44 16.79
CA PHE A 23 6.49 -0.01 16.82
C PHE A 23 7.74 -0.80 16.42
N ILE A 24 8.45 -0.38 15.36
CA ILE A 24 9.71 -1.03 14.96
C ILE A 24 10.72 -1.00 16.11
N ALA A 25 10.86 0.13 16.80
CA ALA A 25 11.76 0.25 17.93
C ALA A 25 11.34 -0.65 19.13
N GLU A 26 10.04 -0.72 19.42
CA GLU A 26 9.49 -1.59 20.45
C GLU A 26 9.69 -3.06 20.11
N ASP A 27 9.43 -3.45 18.85
CA ASP A 27 9.65 -4.82 18.37
C ASP A 27 11.14 -5.21 18.44
N GLN A 28 12.03 -4.30 18.00
CA GLN A 28 13.48 -4.52 18.10
C GLN A 28 13.94 -4.68 19.56
N ALA A 29 13.42 -3.87 20.47
CA ALA A 29 13.75 -3.97 21.90
C ALA A 29 13.30 -5.32 22.51
N LYS A 30 12.17 -5.86 22.06
CA LYS A 30 11.58 -7.10 22.56
C LYS A 30 12.13 -8.35 21.85
N ASN A 31 12.24 -8.31 20.54
CA ASN A 31 12.49 -9.46 19.69
C ASN A 31 13.87 -9.41 19.01
N GLY A 32 14.65 -8.35 19.21
CA GLY A 32 15.90 -8.12 18.48
C GLY A 32 15.65 -7.89 17.00
N ASP A 33 16.62 -8.22 16.16
CA ASP A 33 16.58 -7.98 14.72
C ASP A 33 15.75 -9.00 13.90
N LYS A 34 14.90 -9.79 14.56
CA LYS A 34 14.15 -10.88 13.92
C LYS A 34 13.18 -10.43 12.85
N ASN A 35 12.55 -9.24 13.02
CA ASN A 35 11.54 -8.72 12.10
C ASN A 35 12.04 -7.52 11.31
N PHE A 36 12.57 -6.52 12.00
CA PHE A 36 12.92 -5.21 11.44
C PHE A 36 14.38 -4.87 11.74
N ASN A 37 15.30 -5.54 11.07
CA ASN A 37 16.72 -5.21 11.19
C ASN A 37 17.07 -3.90 10.47
N MET A 38 18.31 -3.45 10.60
CA MET A 38 18.79 -2.22 9.95
C MET A 38 18.62 -2.25 8.44
N LEU A 39 18.84 -3.41 7.79
CA LEU A 39 18.67 -3.58 6.35
C LEU A 39 17.20 -3.37 5.94
N TYR A 40 16.26 -3.90 6.72
CA TYR A 40 14.84 -3.70 6.49
C TYR A 40 14.44 -2.22 6.54
N VAL A 41 14.85 -1.51 7.60
CA VAL A 41 14.54 -0.09 7.79
C VAL A 41 15.21 0.75 6.68
N HIS A 42 16.45 0.45 6.34
CA HIS A 42 17.15 1.12 5.24
C HIS A 42 16.45 0.90 3.90
N THR A 43 16.05 -0.32 3.60
CA THR A 43 15.32 -0.67 2.36
C THR A 43 14.01 0.11 2.27
N MET A 44 13.21 0.11 3.34
CA MET A 44 11.95 0.85 3.40
C MET A 44 12.14 2.35 3.15
N ASN A 45 13.12 2.97 3.80
CA ASN A 45 13.42 4.39 3.65
C ASN A 45 13.97 4.71 2.24
N SER A 46 14.80 3.85 1.69
CA SER A 46 15.34 4.02 0.32
C SER A 46 14.24 3.93 -0.72
N LEU A 47 13.34 2.95 -0.62
CA LEU A 47 12.16 2.85 -1.48
C LEU A 47 11.27 4.09 -1.37
N ALA A 48 10.98 4.56 -0.15
CA ALA A 48 10.18 5.74 0.07
C ALA A 48 10.80 6.99 -0.59
N LYS A 49 12.10 7.19 -0.40
CA LYS A 49 12.82 8.30 -1.01
C LYS A 49 12.84 8.21 -2.54
N LEU A 50 13.29 7.10 -3.10
CA LEU A 50 13.39 6.91 -4.55
C LEU A 50 12.05 7.07 -5.25
N CYS A 51 11.00 6.45 -4.69
CA CYS A 51 9.66 6.54 -5.29
C CYS A 51 9.08 7.94 -5.17
N ASN A 52 9.22 8.64 -4.05
CA ASN A 52 8.73 10.01 -3.93
C ASN A 52 9.50 10.97 -4.84
N ASP A 53 10.83 10.92 -4.85
CA ASP A 53 11.65 11.80 -5.70
C ASP A 53 11.30 11.62 -7.18
N HIS A 54 10.91 10.41 -7.59
CA HIS A 54 10.59 10.14 -8.99
C HIS A 54 9.11 10.33 -9.33
N PHE A 55 8.17 9.92 -8.48
CA PHE A 55 6.76 9.82 -8.84
C PHE A 55 5.87 10.91 -8.25
N ALA A 56 6.21 11.48 -7.09
CA ALA A 56 5.37 12.50 -6.46
C ALA A 56 5.23 13.75 -7.35
N GLY A 57 4.01 14.25 -7.47
CA GLY A 57 3.67 15.41 -8.30
C GLY A 57 3.57 15.10 -9.80
N LYS A 58 3.68 13.84 -10.24
CA LYS A 58 3.60 13.47 -11.67
C LYS A 58 2.23 12.94 -12.08
N ASP A 59 1.91 13.20 -13.35
CA ASP A 59 0.71 12.72 -14.02
C ASP A 59 1.03 11.52 -14.91
N TYR A 60 0.18 10.49 -14.84
CA TYR A 60 0.25 9.31 -15.70
C TYR A 60 -1.02 9.20 -16.53
N MET A 61 -0.85 9.22 -17.84
CA MET A 61 -1.97 9.09 -18.78
C MET A 61 -2.61 7.72 -18.64
N MET A 62 -3.94 7.72 -18.42
CA MET A 62 -4.71 6.50 -18.20
C MET A 62 -5.59 6.13 -19.40
N SER A 63 -6.23 7.12 -20.00
CA SER A 63 -7.20 6.86 -21.05
C SER A 63 -7.63 8.12 -21.77
N LEU A 64 -8.05 7.96 -23.03
CA LEU A 64 -8.86 8.94 -23.73
C LEU A 64 -10.33 8.80 -23.30
N MET A 65 -10.99 9.92 -23.07
CA MET A 65 -12.41 9.99 -22.74
C MET A 65 -13.14 10.74 -23.85
N GLU A 66 -14.24 10.17 -24.29
CA GLU A 66 -15.13 10.83 -25.26
C GLU A 66 -16.25 11.56 -24.52
N ARG A 67 -16.46 12.82 -24.88
CA ARG A 67 -17.58 13.60 -24.35
C ARG A 67 -18.82 13.38 -25.22
N GLU A 68 -19.87 12.90 -24.59
CA GLU A 68 -21.16 12.80 -25.27
C GLU A 68 -21.70 14.22 -25.59
N PRO A 69 -22.12 14.48 -26.82
CA PRO A 69 -22.69 15.76 -27.19
C PRO A 69 -23.87 16.15 -26.26
N GLY A 70 -23.82 17.36 -25.70
CA GLY A 70 -24.86 17.87 -24.82
C GLY A 70 -24.82 17.33 -23.35
N LYS A 71 -23.93 16.43 -23.02
CA LYS A 71 -23.78 15.93 -21.64
C LYS A 71 -22.53 16.50 -20.99
N LYS A 72 -22.62 16.80 -19.69
CA LYS A 72 -21.46 17.17 -18.85
C LYS A 72 -20.59 15.96 -18.49
N SER A 73 -21.12 14.74 -18.61
CA SER A 73 -20.42 13.49 -18.33
C SER A 73 -19.51 13.06 -19.48
N TRP A 74 -18.39 12.44 -19.14
CA TRP A 74 -17.44 11.88 -20.08
C TRP A 74 -17.70 10.38 -20.24
N LYS A 75 -17.64 9.92 -21.50
CA LYS A 75 -17.70 8.49 -21.83
C LYS A 75 -16.28 7.95 -21.98
N ARG A 76 -16.02 6.82 -21.40
CA ARG A 76 -14.71 6.18 -21.43
C ARG A 76 -14.48 5.54 -22.80
N SER A 77 -13.27 5.68 -23.35
CA SER A 77 -12.83 4.93 -24.53
C SER A 77 -12.83 3.43 -24.25
N VAL A 78 -13.31 2.63 -25.18
CA VAL A 78 -13.42 1.16 -25.04
C VAL A 78 -12.06 0.49 -24.85
N ASN A 79 -10.98 1.10 -25.30
CA ASN A 79 -9.62 0.56 -25.29
C ASN A 79 -8.76 1.11 -24.14
N ALA A 80 -9.35 1.86 -23.20
CA ALA A 80 -8.59 2.52 -22.16
C ALA A 80 -8.41 1.62 -20.93
N ASP A 81 -7.18 1.42 -20.52
CA ASP A 81 -6.87 0.85 -19.20
C ASP A 81 -7.34 1.81 -18.12
N THR A 82 -8.20 1.33 -17.24
CA THR A 82 -8.85 2.13 -16.22
C THR A 82 -8.35 1.86 -14.83
N ASN A 83 -7.55 0.82 -14.68
CA ASN A 83 -7.06 0.43 -13.37
C ASN A 83 -5.65 0.98 -13.17
N PHE A 84 -5.55 2.12 -12.49
CA PHE A 84 -4.25 2.69 -12.16
C PHE A 84 -3.38 1.74 -11.34
N GLY A 85 -3.96 0.82 -10.56
CA GLY A 85 -3.19 -0.18 -9.83
C GLY A 85 -2.26 -1.00 -10.73
N ASN A 86 -2.78 -1.49 -11.86
CA ASN A 86 -1.99 -2.26 -12.83
C ASN A 86 -0.91 -1.41 -13.51
N VAL A 87 -1.24 -0.14 -13.83
CA VAL A 87 -0.26 0.80 -14.39
C VAL A 87 0.82 1.10 -13.38
N TRP A 88 0.45 1.37 -12.14
CA TRP A 88 1.39 1.66 -11.05
C TRP A 88 2.39 0.54 -10.86
N GLU A 89 1.94 -0.69 -10.71
CA GLU A 89 2.78 -1.87 -10.55
C GLU A 89 3.82 -1.99 -11.68
N CYS A 90 3.39 -1.82 -12.94
CA CYS A 90 4.29 -1.89 -14.09
C CYS A 90 5.30 -0.74 -14.12
N VAL A 91 4.86 0.49 -13.84
CA VAL A 91 5.69 1.69 -13.92
C VAL A 91 6.75 1.71 -12.82
N VAL A 92 6.35 1.41 -11.58
CA VAL A 92 7.30 1.42 -10.45
C VAL A 92 8.31 0.28 -10.56
N ASN A 93 7.86 -0.92 -10.97
CA ASN A 93 8.76 -2.05 -11.16
C ASN A 93 9.82 -1.76 -12.22
N LYS A 94 9.40 -1.19 -13.37
CA LYS A 94 10.33 -0.75 -14.42
C LYS A 94 11.31 0.32 -13.92
N PHE A 95 10.82 1.28 -13.14
CA PHE A 95 11.67 2.34 -12.58
C PHE A 95 12.73 1.75 -11.63
N LEU A 96 12.33 0.92 -10.67
CA LEU A 96 13.25 0.34 -9.69
C LEU A 96 14.31 -0.57 -10.34
N LYS A 97 13.94 -1.29 -11.39
CA LYS A 97 14.92 -2.03 -12.23
C LYS A 97 15.91 -1.09 -12.92
N ASN A 98 15.43 0.01 -13.49
CA ASN A 98 16.27 0.94 -14.24
C ASN A 98 17.27 1.71 -13.35
N VAL A 99 16.89 2.02 -12.10
CA VAL A 99 17.81 2.68 -11.14
C VAL A 99 18.77 1.70 -10.49
N SER A 100 18.71 0.42 -10.85
CA SER A 100 19.58 -0.64 -10.34
C SER A 100 19.64 -0.65 -8.81
N LEU A 101 18.47 -0.60 -8.16
CA LEU A 101 18.41 -0.68 -6.70
C LEU A 101 18.99 -2.01 -6.23
N ASP A 102 20.02 -1.94 -5.38
CA ASP A 102 20.73 -3.11 -4.88
C ASP A 102 19.79 -4.13 -4.24
N GLY A 103 19.97 -5.40 -4.62
CA GLY A 103 19.16 -6.51 -4.12
C GLY A 103 17.72 -6.52 -4.61
N TYR A 104 17.34 -5.64 -5.54
CA TYR A 104 15.99 -5.57 -6.09
C TYR A 104 15.74 -6.66 -7.13
N GLU A 105 14.66 -7.39 -6.94
CA GLU A 105 14.12 -8.35 -7.88
C GLU A 105 12.63 -8.06 -8.10
N GLY A 106 12.24 -7.76 -9.32
CA GLY A 106 10.84 -7.54 -9.68
C GLY A 106 10.18 -8.82 -10.16
N TRP A 107 8.99 -9.12 -9.66
CA TRP A 107 8.20 -10.32 -9.93
C TRP A 107 8.97 -11.62 -9.75
N PRO A 108 9.50 -11.91 -8.56
CA PRO A 108 10.35 -13.09 -8.33
C PRO A 108 9.62 -14.41 -8.62
N ASN A 109 8.30 -14.47 -8.44
CA ASN A 109 7.47 -15.63 -8.71
C ASN A 109 6.66 -15.52 -10.02
N GLY A 110 6.83 -14.42 -10.76
CA GLY A 110 6.05 -14.12 -11.96
C GLY A 110 5.13 -12.92 -11.78
N LYS A 111 4.69 -12.34 -12.90
CA LYS A 111 3.78 -11.21 -12.89
C LYS A 111 2.41 -11.66 -12.36
N PHE A 112 1.82 -10.88 -11.47
CA PHE A 112 0.54 -11.13 -10.78
C PHE A 112 0.59 -12.14 -9.63
N GLU A 113 1.80 -12.58 -9.24
CA GLU A 113 1.99 -13.44 -8.08
C GLU A 113 2.70 -12.66 -6.96
N PHE A 114 2.36 -12.97 -5.72
CA PHE A 114 3.06 -12.38 -4.57
C PHE A 114 4.42 -13.04 -4.37
N PRO A 115 5.46 -12.27 -4.06
CA PRO A 115 5.48 -10.81 -3.99
C PRO A 115 5.65 -10.15 -5.36
N ASP A 116 5.18 -8.90 -5.51
CA ASP A 116 5.40 -8.10 -6.71
C ASP A 116 6.89 -7.77 -6.90
N PHE A 117 7.62 -7.68 -5.79
CA PHE A 117 9.07 -7.51 -5.77
C PHE A 117 9.68 -8.07 -4.50
N SER A 118 10.99 -8.24 -4.51
CA SER A 118 11.78 -8.42 -3.29
C SER A 118 13.00 -7.49 -3.29
N VAL A 119 13.48 -7.12 -2.10
CA VAL A 119 14.75 -6.42 -1.92
C VAL A 119 15.54 -7.14 -0.83
N PHE A 120 16.67 -7.71 -1.20
CA PHE A 120 17.47 -8.58 -0.30
C PHE A 120 16.62 -9.69 0.36
N GLY A 121 15.69 -10.27 -0.39
CA GLY A 121 14.78 -11.31 0.11
C GLY A 121 13.62 -10.80 0.96
N ILE A 122 13.51 -9.49 1.23
CA ILE A 122 12.36 -8.90 1.89
C ILE A 122 11.24 -8.76 0.85
N PRO A 123 10.09 -9.43 1.03
CA PRO A 123 9.01 -9.38 0.06
C PRO A 123 8.31 -8.02 0.07
N GLY A 124 7.78 -7.64 -1.08
CA GLY A 124 7.01 -6.39 -1.21
C GLY A 124 5.88 -6.47 -2.22
N ASP A 125 4.97 -5.51 -2.14
CA ASP A 125 3.79 -5.45 -2.99
C ASP A 125 3.46 -3.98 -3.34
N PHE A 126 3.02 -3.73 -4.56
CA PHE A 126 2.65 -2.42 -5.06
C PHE A 126 1.15 -2.21 -4.97
N LYS A 127 0.75 -1.10 -4.37
CA LYS A 127 -0.65 -0.72 -4.19
C LYS A 127 -0.89 0.71 -4.65
N ALA A 128 -2.12 1.00 -5.05
CA ALA A 128 -2.55 2.36 -5.36
C ALA A 128 -3.86 2.67 -4.62
N ILE A 129 -3.93 3.84 -4.00
CA ILE A 129 -5.08 4.32 -3.24
C ILE A 129 -5.50 5.69 -3.74
N ILE A 130 -6.81 5.87 -3.99
CA ILE A 130 -7.37 7.18 -4.33
C ILE A 130 -7.30 8.09 -3.11
N SER A 131 -6.86 9.33 -3.31
CA SER A 131 -6.62 10.31 -2.23
C SER A 131 -7.85 10.61 -1.36
N GLU A 132 -9.05 10.48 -1.92
CA GLU A 132 -10.31 10.63 -1.17
C GLU A 132 -10.44 9.58 -0.06
N CYS A 133 -9.95 8.36 -0.31
CA CYS A 133 -9.97 7.28 0.69
C CYS A 133 -8.89 7.45 1.76
N TYR A 134 -7.91 8.27 1.49
CA TYR A 134 -6.86 8.62 2.42
C TYR A 134 -7.29 9.69 3.43
N LYS A 135 -8.23 10.56 3.02
CA LYS A 135 -8.71 11.68 3.84
C LYS A 135 -9.88 11.33 4.74
N ASP A 136 -10.63 10.29 4.40
CA ASP A 136 -11.86 9.94 5.08
C ASP A 136 -11.74 8.59 5.78
N THR A 137 -11.74 8.64 7.09
CA THR A 137 -11.74 7.46 7.98
C THR A 137 -13.00 6.62 7.86
N SER A 138 -14.05 7.13 7.21
CA SER A 138 -15.38 6.50 7.12
C SER A 138 -15.62 5.75 5.82
N THR A 139 -14.82 5.95 4.76
CA THR A 139 -15.20 5.43 3.44
C THR A 139 -14.58 4.10 3.07
N ASN A 140 -15.35 3.34 2.64
CA ASN A 140 -15.67 2.11 1.91
C ASN A 140 -14.71 1.62 0.79
N GLN A 141 -13.60 2.28 0.49
CA GLN A 141 -12.64 1.71 -0.46
C GLN A 141 -11.63 0.82 0.24
N LYS A 142 -12.12 -0.32 0.62
CA LYS A 142 -11.33 -1.39 1.19
C LYS A 142 -10.67 -2.16 0.04
N LYS A 143 -9.36 -2.03 -0.11
CA LYS A 143 -8.59 -2.93 -0.98
C LYS A 143 -8.15 -4.12 -0.14
N GLY A 144 -8.33 -5.33 -0.66
CA GLY A 144 -7.76 -6.50 -0.03
C GLY A 144 -6.22 -6.46 -0.14
N ILE A 145 -5.55 -7.06 0.81
CA ILE A 145 -4.16 -7.47 0.62
C ILE A 145 -4.21 -8.44 -0.55
N ALA A 146 -3.54 -8.10 -1.66
CA ALA A 146 -3.58 -8.94 -2.84
C ALA A 146 -3.05 -10.33 -2.53
N GLY A 147 -3.65 -11.27 -3.21
CA GLY A 147 -3.52 -12.67 -2.95
C GLY A 147 -2.10 -13.14 -2.71
N PHE A 148 -1.96 -13.80 -1.58
CA PHE A 148 -0.81 -14.63 -1.34
C PHE A 148 -1.02 -15.92 -2.11
N LEU A 149 0.00 -16.37 -2.82
CA LEU A 149 0.02 -17.73 -3.30
C LEU A 149 -0.04 -18.65 -2.09
N LYS A 150 -1.09 -19.44 -2.01
CA LYS A 150 -1.09 -20.57 -1.11
C LYS A 150 -0.08 -21.60 -1.62
N PRO A 151 0.44 -22.48 -0.75
CA PRO A 151 1.38 -23.54 -1.14
C PRO A 151 0.87 -24.43 -2.28
N ASP A 152 -0.42 -24.44 -2.56
CA ASP A 152 -1.06 -25.17 -3.67
C ASP A 152 -1.03 -24.45 -5.02
N GLY A 153 -0.41 -23.27 -5.12
CA GLY A 153 -0.28 -22.49 -6.35
C GLY A 153 -1.51 -21.69 -6.73
N HIS A 154 -2.58 -21.68 -5.90
CA HIS A 154 -3.76 -20.86 -6.15
C HIS A 154 -3.62 -19.46 -5.53
N ALA A 155 -3.84 -18.43 -6.33
CA ALA A 155 -3.92 -17.07 -5.83
C ALA A 155 -5.12 -16.95 -4.88
N SER A 156 -4.86 -16.75 -3.59
CA SER A 156 -5.90 -16.50 -2.59
C SER A 156 -5.67 -15.20 -1.89
N LEU A 157 -6.75 -14.53 -1.51
CA LEU A 157 -6.65 -13.35 -0.65
C LEU A 157 -6.18 -13.78 0.74
N TYR A 158 -5.36 -12.97 1.37
CA TYR A 158 -4.99 -13.13 2.77
C TYR A 158 -6.25 -12.98 3.62
N ASN A 159 -6.67 -14.06 4.22
CA ASN A 159 -7.96 -14.17 4.90
C ASN A 159 -7.83 -14.08 6.43
N LEU A 160 -8.95 -14.16 7.12
CA LEU A 160 -8.98 -14.06 8.58
C LEU A 160 -8.27 -15.23 9.28
N GLU A 161 -8.28 -16.41 8.71
CA GLU A 161 -7.60 -17.59 9.30
C GLU A 161 -6.09 -17.45 9.17
N ASP A 162 -5.61 -17.02 7.99
CA ASP A 162 -4.21 -16.72 7.76
C ASP A 162 -3.72 -15.65 8.75
N TYR A 163 -4.49 -14.57 8.92
CA TYR A 163 -4.17 -13.51 9.86
C TYR A 163 -4.09 -14.01 11.32
N LYS A 164 -5.08 -14.78 11.76
CA LYS A 164 -5.09 -15.33 13.12
C LYS A 164 -3.87 -16.21 13.37
N LYS A 165 -3.56 -17.08 12.41
CA LYS A 165 -2.38 -17.96 12.47
C LYS A 165 -1.09 -17.14 12.57
N ASP A 166 -0.94 -16.10 11.75
CA ASP A 166 0.25 -15.25 11.75
C ASP A 166 0.40 -14.47 13.06
N ILE A 167 -0.72 -13.99 13.63
CA ILE A 167 -0.71 -13.30 14.93
C ILE A 167 -0.41 -14.27 16.08
N GLU A 168 -0.94 -15.49 16.06
CA GLU A 168 -0.62 -16.52 17.04
C GLU A 168 0.87 -16.90 16.97
N GLN A 169 1.40 -17.07 15.76
CA GLN A 169 2.83 -17.28 15.55
C GLN A 169 3.66 -16.14 16.14
N TYR A 170 3.30 -14.89 15.84
CA TYR A 170 4.02 -13.72 16.37
C TYR A 170 3.99 -13.68 17.90
N LYS A 171 2.83 -13.95 18.53
CA LYS A 171 2.70 -14.02 19.99
C LYS A 171 3.57 -15.10 20.60
N ALA A 172 3.66 -16.25 19.95
CA ALA A 172 4.44 -17.39 20.44
C ALA A 172 5.94 -17.24 20.24
N THR A 173 6.39 -16.64 19.14
CA THR A 173 7.79 -16.66 18.70
C THR A 173 8.46 -15.28 18.65
N GLY A 174 7.68 -14.20 18.63
CA GLY A 174 8.12 -12.85 18.31
C GLY A 174 8.52 -12.67 16.85
N ILE A 175 8.14 -13.60 15.94
CA ILE A 175 8.48 -13.54 14.51
C ILE A 175 7.23 -13.26 13.70
N LEU A 176 7.23 -12.14 12.99
CA LEU A 176 6.20 -11.80 12.00
C LEU A 176 6.34 -12.68 10.76
N SER A 177 5.21 -13.08 10.19
CA SER A 177 5.18 -13.75 8.89
C SER A 177 5.68 -12.82 7.78
N ASP A 178 6.09 -13.40 6.66
CA ASP A 178 6.47 -12.65 5.47
C ASP A 178 5.33 -11.78 4.94
N HIS A 179 4.10 -12.18 5.16
CA HIS A 179 2.92 -11.40 4.82
C HIS A 179 2.80 -10.11 5.62
N LEU A 180 2.96 -10.19 6.93
CA LEU A 180 2.80 -9.05 7.84
C LEU A 180 3.98 -8.08 7.79
N LYS A 181 5.18 -8.58 7.50
CA LYS A 181 6.37 -7.75 7.31
C LYS A 181 6.64 -7.33 5.87
N ALA A 182 5.85 -7.78 4.88
CA ALA A 182 6.00 -7.36 3.49
C ALA A 182 5.98 -5.83 3.37
N ILE A 183 6.89 -5.28 2.55
CA ILE A 183 6.96 -3.84 2.32
C ILE A 183 5.90 -3.47 1.28
N LEU A 184 4.90 -2.67 1.68
CA LEU A 184 3.90 -2.13 0.77
C LEU A 184 4.33 -0.76 0.26
N VAL A 185 4.29 -0.57 -1.05
CA VAL A 185 4.59 0.69 -1.73
C VAL A 185 3.31 1.23 -2.33
N PHE A 186 2.73 2.24 -1.67
CA PHE A 186 1.44 2.81 -2.04
C PHE A 186 1.59 4.10 -2.83
N ALA A 187 1.06 4.15 -4.04
CA ALA A 187 0.79 5.43 -4.70
C ALA A 187 -0.51 6.03 -4.18
N ILE A 188 -0.45 7.23 -3.62
CA ILE A 188 -1.61 8.05 -3.25
C ILE A 188 -1.92 8.95 -4.43
N TYR A 189 -3.07 8.76 -5.09
CA TYR A 189 -3.38 9.43 -6.34
C TYR A 189 -4.81 9.93 -6.41
N GLU A 190 -5.07 10.84 -7.35
CA GLU A 190 -6.40 11.22 -7.81
C GLU A 190 -6.50 11.12 -9.32
N TYR A 191 -7.72 10.98 -9.82
CA TYR A 191 -7.96 11.11 -11.24
C TYR A 191 -8.19 12.57 -11.62
N ARG A 192 -7.49 13.03 -12.66
CA ARG A 192 -7.68 14.32 -13.32
C ARG A 192 -8.09 14.11 -14.75
N TYR A 193 -8.87 15.05 -15.27
CA TYR A 193 -9.35 15.02 -16.64
C TYR A 193 -8.95 16.31 -17.34
N ASP A 194 -8.37 16.19 -18.51
CA ASP A 194 -8.19 17.32 -19.43
C ASP A 194 -9.48 17.45 -20.26
N GLU A 195 -10.23 18.51 -20.01
CA GLU A 195 -11.51 18.75 -20.70
C GLU A 195 -11.36 19.01 -22.20
N LYS A 196 -10.18 19.46 -22.66
CA LYS A 196 -9.94 19.75 -24.07
C LYS A 196 -9.62 18.49 -24.88
N THR A 197 -8.82 17.62 -24.30
CA THR A 197 -8.31 16.41 -24.98
C THR A 197 -9.10 15.16 -24.64
N GLY A 198 -9.92 15.18 -23.60
CA GLY A 198 -10.60 13.99 -23.07
C GLY A 198 -9.67 12.98 -22.42
N VAL A 199 -8.45 13.37 -22.10
CA VAL A 199 -7.47 12.46 -21.50
C VAL A 199 -7.68 12.39 -20.00
N LYS A 200 -7.69 11.18 -19.47
CA LYS A 200 -7.72 10.88 -18.05
C LYS A 200 -6.31 10.61 -17.54
N TYR A 201 -5.92 11.28 -16.48
CA TYR A 201 -4.64 11.12 -15.81
C TYR A 201 -4.82 10.60 -14.38
N ALA A 202 -3.86 9.83 -13.90
CA ALA A 202 -3.66 9.60 -12.48
C ALA A 202 -2.54 10.53 -12.00
N HIS A 203 -2.88 11.48 -11.16
CA HIS A 203 -1.93 12.38 -10.51
C HIS A 203 -1.49 11.77 -9.19
N ILE A 204 -0.20 11.48 -9.05
CA ILE A 204 0.36 10.93 -7.81
C ILE A 204 0.75 12.07 -6.88
N PHE A 205 0.12 12.15 -5.71
CA PHE A 205 0.49 13.14 -4.70
C PHE A 205 1.72 12.73 -3.91
N ASN A 206 1.76 11.45 -3.52
CA ASN A 206 2.75 10.94 -2.61
C ASN A 206 2.88 9.42 -2.78
N VAL A 207 4.02 8.87 -2.39
CA VAL A 207 4.23 7.42 -2.29
C VAL A 207 4.55 7.08 -0.85
N MET A 208 3.68 6.29 -0.21
CA MET A 208 3.90 5.79 1.15
C MET A 208 4.47 4.39 1.11
N VAL A 209 5.47 4.15 1.95
CA VAL A 209 6.15 2.85 2.06
C VAL A 209 6.13 2.42 3.52
N CYS A 210 5.58 1.26 3.79
CA CYS A 210 5.45 0.76 5.16
C CYS A 210 5.24 -0.76 5.20
N PRO A 211 5.51 -1.42 6.33
CA PRO A 211 5.17 -2.83 6.53
C PRO A 211 3.66 -3.08 6.45
N ALA A 212 3.26 -4.21 5.88
CA ALA A 212 1.85 -4.56 5.66
C ALA A 212 1.01 -4.58 6.95
N ILE A 213 1.60 -4.98 8.06
CA ILE A 213 0.93 -5.00 9.37
C ILE A 213 0.30 -3.65 9.74
N PHE A 214 0.91 -2.53 9.35
CA PHE A 214 0.40 -1.18 9.66
C PHE A 214 -0.74 -0.73 8.76
N CYS A 215 -0.95 -1.43 7.65
CA CYS A 215 -1.98 -1.10 6.68
C CYS A 215 -3.28 -1.88 6.87
N ILE A 216 -3.31 -2.85 7.78
CA ILE A 216 -4.52 -3.63 8.05
C ILE A 216 -5.61 -2.72 8.60
N ASN A 217 -6.77 -2.71 7.94
CA ASN A 217 -7.93 -1.99 8.42
C ASN A 217 -8.65 -2.80 9.50
N PHE A 218 -9.02 -2.12 10.59
CA PHE A 218 -9.75 -2.72 11.70
C PHE A 218 -11.16 -2.15 11.81
N ASN A 219 -12.08 -2.97 12.28
CA ASN A 219 -13.40 -2.56 12.71
C ASN A 219 -13.33 -1.88 14.10
N GLU A 220 -14.43 -1.32 14.57
CA GLU A 220 -14.49 -0.65 15.87
C GLU A 220 -14.23 -1.61 17.06
N ASP A 221 -14.57 -2.87 16.91
CA ASP A 221 -14.35 -3.93 17.88
C ASP A 221 -12.90 -4.47 17.89
N GLY A 222 -12.02 -3.91 17.05
CA GLY A 222 -10.63 -4.34 16.92
C GLY A 222 -10.41 -5.58 16.05
N SER A 223 -11.45 -6.14 15.46
CA SER A 223 -11.32 -7.22 14.49
C SER A 223 -10.81 -6.69 13.14
N PRO A 224 -10.04 -7.47 12.36
CA PRO A 224 -9.67 -7.08 11.01
C PRO A 224 -10.90 -6.86 10.13
N SER A 225 -10.88 -5.80 9.35
CA SER A 225 -11.94 -5.50 8.40
C SER A 225 -11.81 -6.39 7.17
N MET A 226 -12.92 -6.99 6.77
CA MET A 226 -12.99 -7.96 5.67
C MET A 226 -13.78 -7.41 4.48
N ARG A 227 -13.37 -7.80 3.27
CA ARG A 227 -14.17 -7.62 2.06
C ARG A 227 -14.08 -8.88 1.22
N ARG A 228 -15.22 -9.50 0.88
CA ARG A 228 -15.27 -10.85 0.35
C ARG A 228 -14.52 -11.77 1.32
N ASP A 229 -13.57 -12.54 0.85
CA ASP A 229 -12.82 -13.51 1.66
C ASP A 229 -11.45 -12.98 2.11
N GLY A 230 -11.15 -11.67 1.89
CA GLY A 230 -9.85 -11.07 2.15
C GLY A 230 -9.84 -9.96 3.20
N ILE A 231 -8.74 -9.85 3.95
CA ILE A 231 -8.46 -8.72 4.83
C ILE A 231 -8.25 -7.46 4.02
N THR A 232 -8.85 -6.36 4.46
CA THR A 232 -8.70 -5.08 3.78
C THR A 232 -7.53 -4.28 4.33
N ILE A 233 -6.86 -3.59 3.44
CA ILE A 233 -5.76 -2.68 3.78
C ILE A 233 -6.06 -1.26 3.34
N GLY A 234 -5.44 -0.31 4.01
CA GLY A 234 -5.52 1.10 3.73
C GLY A 234 -4.84 1.93 4.80
N PHE A 235 -5.00 3.25 4.71
CA PHE A 235 -4.48 4.18 5.70
C PHE A 235 -5.63 4.79 6.49
N GLN A 236 -5.95 4.20 7.62
CA GLN A 236 -6.93 4.72 8.57
C GLN A 236 -6.22 5.14 9.86
N GLU A 237 -6.63 6.25 10.44
CA GLU A 237 -6.06 6.74 11.70
C GLU A 237 -6.09 5.68 12.80
N ARG A 238 -7.14 4.88 12.85
CA ARG A 238 -7.27 3.80 13.82
C ARG A 238 -6.30 2.64 13.61
N ASN A 239 -5.78 2.41 12.38
CA ASN A 239 -4.88 1.28 12.12
C ASN A 239 -3.67 1.31 13.04
N TYR A 240 -2.97 2.45 13.12
CA TYR A 240 -1.81 2.57 13.99
C TYR A 240 -2.17 2.66 15.48
N LYS A 241 -3.38 3.14 15.82
CA LYS A 241 -3.86 3.10 17.21
C LYS A 241 -4.08 1.67 17.70
N PHE A 242 -4.58 0.78 16.85
CA PHE A 242 -4.74 -0.64 17.19
C PHE A 242 -3.39 -1.36 17.27
N ILE A 243 -2.44 -1.00 16.44
CA ILE A 243 -1.11 -1.59 16.45
C ILE A 243 -0.32 -1.17 17.68
N SER A 244 -0.40 0.10 18.08
CA SER A 244 0.21 0.61 19.33
C SER A 244 -0.54 0.17 20.59
N SER A 245 -1.75 -0.32 20.48
CA SER A 245 -2.53 -0.83 21.58
C SER A 245 -2.27 -2.34 21.76
N LYS A 246 -2.38 -2.82 22.99
CA LYS A 246 -2.13 -4.20 23.45
C LYS A 246 -2.75 -5.36 22.62
N ASN A 247 -3.40 -5.08 21.49
CA ASN A 247 -4.11 -6.06 20.67
C ASN A 247 -3.18 -7.11 20.02
N PHE A 248 -1.89 -6.80 19.85
CA PHE A 248 -0.90 -7.78 19.40
C PHE A 248 -0.17 -8.48 20.55
N GLY A 249 -0.53 -8.19 21.80
CA GLY A 249 0.12 -8.79 22.98
C GLY A 249 1.55 -8.31 23.19
N ILE A 250 1.85 -7.07 22.75
CA ILE A 250 3.11 -6.37 23.00
C ILE A 250 3.05 -5.71 24.37
#